data_e928d72a59423ffa10edc82bb4561183
#
_entry.id   e928d72a59423ffa10edc82bb4561183
#
_cell.length_a   1.000
_cell.length_b   1.000
_cell.length_c   1.000
_cell.angle_alpha   90.00
_cell.angle_beta   90.00
_cell.angle_gamma   90.00
#
_symmetry.space_group_name_H-M   'P 1'
#
loop_
_entity.id
_entity.type
_entity.pdbx_description
1 polymer ?
#
loop_
_entity_poly.entity_id
_entity_poly.type
_entity_poly.pdbx_seq_one_letter_code
_entity_poly.pdbx_strand_id
1 'polypeptide(L)'
;AIPAIISGRDIFGCAKTGTGKTAAFALPILQKLYLRDESEKYPRTIKALILAPTRELAIQINETFEAMNPQVNLKSAVIFGGVRQGSQVTKINRGIDVLIATPGRLIDLYNQGLVDLKHVEYLVLDEADRMLDMGFIKDIRKILRFIPRRHQTMLFSATLPDEIKHLVSDLLNDPLNIMISSGNVT
;
A
#
# COMPACT_ATOMS: atom_id res chain seq x y z
N ALA A 1 -10.45 -10.46 5.81
CA ALA A 1 -9.74 -9.73 4.73
C ALA A 1 -9.02 -10.69 3.78
N ILE A 2 -8.12 -11.57 4.27
CA ILE A 2 -7.22 -12.39 3.44
C ILE A 2 -7.92 -13.13 2.29
N PRO A 3 -8.98 -13.96 2.51
CA PRO A 3 -9.63 -14.67 1.40
C PRO A 3 -10.21 -13.74 0.34
N ALA A 4 -10.78 -12.59 0.75
CA ALA A 4 -11.35 -11.63 -0.18
C ALA A 4 -10.28 -10.90 -1.01
N ILE A 5 -9.11 -10.60 -0.42
CA ILE A 5 -7.97 -10.04 -1.17
C ILE A 5 -7.46 -11.07 -2.19
N ILE A 6 -7.33 -12.33 -1.80
CA ILE A 6 -6.89 -13.40 -2.70
C ILE A 6 -7.88 -13.56 -3.87
N SER A 7 -9.20 -13.46 -3.63
CA SER A 7 -10.21 -13.52 -4.68
C SER A 7 -10.30 -12.27 -5.57
N GLY A 8 -9.49 -11.23 -5.30
CA GLY A 8 -9.41 -10.02 -6.12
C GLY A 8 -10.43 -8.93 -5.76
N ARG A 9 -11.16 -9.04 -4.65
CA ARG A 9 -12.09 -8.00 -4.21
C ARG A 9 -11.38 -6.83 -3.56
N ASP A 10 -11.88 -5.64 -3.79
CA ASP A 10 -11.49 -4.45 -3.04
C ASP A 10 -11.92 -4.57 -1.56
N ILE A 11 -11.15 -3.96 -0.67
CA ILE A 11 -11.38 -4.04 0.78
C ILE A 11 -11.46 -2.62 1.36
N PHE A 12 -12.51 -2.41 2.15
CA PHE A 12 -12.51 -1.34 3.14
C PHE A 12 -12.43 -1.97 4.54
N GLY A 13 -11.37 -1.68 5.27
CA GLY A 13 -11.14 -2.15 6.64
C GLY A 13 -11.19 -0.99 7.64
N CYS A 14 -12.20 -0.96 8.52
CA CYS A 14 -12.24 -0.04 9.64
C CYS A 14 -11.83 -0.78 10.92
N ALA A 15 -10.62 -0.50 11.39
CA ALA A 15 -10.04 -1.15 12.57
C ALA A 15 -8.93 -0.30 13.20
N LYS A 16 -8.82 -0.31 14.53
CA LYS A 16 -7.75 0.37 15.26
C LYS A 16 -6.36 -0.23 14.95
N THR A 17 -5.31 0.47 15.33
CA THR A 17 -3.93 -0.04 15.31
C THR A 17 -3.79 -1.29 16.19
N GLY A 18 -2.87 -2.20 15.84
CA GLY A 18 -2.64 -3.44 16.60
C GLY A 18 -3.61 -4.59 16.30
N THR A 19 -4.55 -4.43 15.37
CA THR A 19 -5.52 -5.49 15.01
C THR A 19 -5.01 -6.45 13.91
N GLY A 20 -3.73 -6.36 13.54
CA GLY A 20 -3.16 -7.20 12.48
C GLY A 20 -3.45 -6.74 11.05
N LYS A 21 -3.85 -5.48 10.85
CA LYS A 21 -4.14 -4.92 9.51
C LYS A 21 -2.99 -5.14 8.52
N THR A 22 -1.76 -4.84 8.94
CA THR A 22 -0.59 -4.97 8.07
C THR A 22 -0.43 -6.40 7.57
N ALA A 23 -0.53 -7.39 8.44
CA ALA A 23 -0.50 -8.80 8.04
C ALA A 23 -1.67 -9.19 7.13
N ALA A 24 -2.84 -8.60 7.36
CA ALA A 24 -4.04 -8.88 6.60
C ALA A 24 -3.94 -8.49 5.11
N PHE A 25 -3.13 -7.50 4.75
CA PHE A 25 -2.86 -7.16 3.35
C PHE A 25 -1.48 -7.67 2.88
N ALA A 26 -0.46 -7.70 3.73
CA ALA A 26 0.87 -8.12 3.33
C ALA A 26 0.91 -9.59 2.90
N LEU A 27 0.32 -10.50 3.68
CA LEU A 27 0.30 -11.94 3.38
C LEU A 27 -0.33 -12.26 2.02
N PRO A 28 -1.56 -11.80 1.69
CA PRO A 28 -2.16 -12.11 0.40
C PRO A 28 -1.44 -11.44 -0.77
N ILE A 29 -0.87 -10.24 -0.60
CA ILE A 29 -0.06 -9.61 -1.64
C ILE A 29 1.20 -10.44 -1.91
N LEU A 30 1.94 -10.84 -0.87
CA LEU A 30 3.11 -11.70 -0.99
C LEU A 30 2.77 -13.02 -1.69
N GLN A 31 1.67 -13.67 -1.29
CA GLN A 31 1.21 -14.92 -1.91
C GLN A 31 0.89 -14.72 -3.39
N LYS A 32 0.14 -13.67 -3.76
CA LYS A 32 -0.21 -13.41 -5.16
C LYS A 32 1.02 -13.11 -6.02
N LEU A 33 1.99 -12.39 -5.49
CA LEU A 33 3.24 -12.09 -6.19
C LEU A 33 4.15 -13.32 -6.30
N TYR A 34 4.16 -14.19 -5.28
CA TYR A 34 4.93 -15.44 -5.28
C TYR A 34 4.42 -16.46 -6.30
N LEU A 35 3.08 -16.60 -6.43
CA LEU A 35 2.44 -17.55 -7.33
C LEU A 35 2.47 -17.13 -8.81
N ARG A 36 3.09 -15.99 -9.15
CA ARG A 36 3.24 -15.58 -10.55
C ARG A 36 4.17 -16.53 -11.31
N ASP A 37 3.97 -16.60 -12.62
CA ASP A 37 4.90 -17.25 -13.52
C ASP A 37 6.32 -16.64 -13.40
N GLU A 38 7.36 -17.47 -13.49
CA GLU A 38 8.74 -17.03 -13.41
C GLU A 38 9.09 -15.98 -14.50
N SER A 39 8.46 -16.08 -15.67
CA SER A 39 8.64 -15.10 -16.75
C SER A 39 8.09 -13.72 -16.42
N GLU A 40 7.10 -13.63 -15.50
CA GLU A 40 6.52 -12.37 -15.03
C GLU A 40 7.30 -11.73 -13.88
N LYS A 41 8.24 -12.47 -13.28
CA LYS A 41 9.02 -11.99 -12.13
C LYS A 41 10.19 -11.10 -12.54
N TYR A 42 10.62 -11.16 -13.80
CA TYR A 42 11.80 -10.42 -14.28
C TYR A 42 11.55 -9.77 -15.66
N PRO A 43 12.01 -8.52 -15.89
CA PRO A 43 12.62 -7.64 -14.88
C PRO A 43 11.63 -7.23 -13.81
N ARG A 44 12.10 -7.03 -12.57
CA ARG A 44 11.25 -6.59 -11.44
C ARG A 44 10.64 -5.23 -11.72
N THR A 45 9.34 -5.13 -11.53
CA THR A 45 8.57 -3.89 -11.62
C THR A 45 7.69 -3.75 -10.39
N ILE A 46 7.39 -2.54 -9.99
CA ILE A 46 6.55 -2.27 -8.82
C ILE A 46 5.12 -2.79 -9.10
N LYS A 47 4.73 -3.85 -8.42
CA LYS A 47 3.42 -4.48 -8.53
C LYS A 47 2.48 -4.08 -7.40
N ALA A 48 3.02 -3.81 -6.21
CA ALA A 48 2.25 -3.35 -5.07
C ALA A 48 2.76 -1.98 -4.60
N LEU A 49 1.84 -1.05 -4.40
CA LEU A 49 2.08 0.26 -3.83
C LEU A 49 1.31 0.39 -2.52
N ILE A 50 2.02 0.68 -1.43
CA ILE A 50 1.44 0.93 -0.11
C ILE A 50 1.70 2.37 0.28
N LEU A 51 0.64 3.14 0.52
CA LEU A 51 0.71 4.51 1.02
C LEU A 51 0.51 4.53 2.53
N ALA A 52 1.40 5.22 3.21
CA ALA A 52 1.37 5.42 4.66
C ALA A 52 1.55 6.92 4.99
N PRO A 53 0.88 7.45 6.04
CA PRO A 53 0.95 8.86 6.38
C PRO A 53 2.31 9.32 6.90
N THR A 54 3.06 8.42 7.56
CA THR A 54 4.31 8.76 8.23
C THR A 54 5.45 7.84 7.84
N ARG A 55 6.67 8.34 8.01
CA ARG A 55 7.92 7.60 7.86
C ARG A 55 7.94 6.35 8.75
N GLU A 56 7.54 6.50 10.02
CA GLU A 56 7.58 5.44 11.03
C GLU A 56 6.67 4.29 10.63
N LEU A 57 5.44 4.58 10.19
CA LEU A 57 4.52 3.55 9.72
C LEU A 57 5.02 2.89 8.43
N ALA A 58 5.56 3.67 7.48
CA ALA A 58 6.12 3.11 6.25
C ALA A 58 7.27 2.13 6.53
N ILE A 59 8.15 2.44 7.50
CA ILE A 59 9.22 1.53 7.94
C ILE A 59 8.65 0.27 8.57
N GLN A 60 7.68 0.38 9.50
CA GLN A 60 7.03 -0.76 10.15
C GLN A 60 6.34 -1.70 9.16
N ILE A 61 5.69 -1.14 8.15
CA ILE A 61 5.08 -1.93 7.08
C ILE A 61 6.17 -2.69 6.30
N ASN A 62 7.28 -2.04 5.93
CA ASN A 62 8.37 -2.69 5.23
C ASN A 62 9.00 -3.83 6.05
N GLU A 63 9.25 -3.60 7.33
CA GLU A 63 9.74 -4.64 8.26
C GLU A 63 8.79 -5.84 8.31
N THR A 64 7.47 -5.61 8.27
CA THR A 64 6.47 -6.68 8.22
C THR A 64 6.58 -7.47 6.91
N PHE A 65 6.73 -6.80 5.76
CA PHE A 65 6.93 -7.47 4.48
C PHE A 65 8.22 -8.28 4.47
N GLU A 66 9.32 -7.73 4.98
CA GLU A 66 10.61 -8.43 5.07
C GLU A 66 10.53 -9.66 5.99
N ALA A 67 9.88 -9.52 7.15
CA ALA A 67 9.72 -10.62 8.11
C ALA A 67 8.85 -11.78 7.57
N MET A 68 7.87 -11.48 6.71
CA MET A 68 6.98 -12.46 6.10
C MET A 68 7.51 -13.06 4.80
N ASN A 69 8.70 -12.64 4.35
CA ASN A 69 9.28 -12.95 3.04
C ASN A 69 10.54 -13.84 3.05
N PRO A 70 10.85 -14.65 4.09
CA PRO A 70 12.14 -15.33 4.17
C PRO A 70 12.38 -16.36 3.05
N GLN A 71 11.33 -16.84 2.38
CA GLN A 71 11.41 -17.88 1.34
C GLN A 71 10.94 -17.41 -0.03
N VAL A 72 10.41 -16.19 -0.16
CA VAL A 72 9.67 -15.74 -1.35
C VAL A 72 10.53 -14.90 -2.31
N ASN A 73 11.71 -14.45 -1.87
CA ASN A 73 12.65 -13.62 -2.64
C ASN A 73 12.02 -12.39 -3.34
N LEU A 74 10.92 -11.84 -2.80
CA LEU A 74 10.37 -10.56 -3.25
C LEU A 74 11.20 -9.41 -2.68
N LYS A 75 11.31 -8.32 -3.42
CA LYS A 75 12.07 -7.14 -3.00
C LYS A 75 11.11 -6.01 -2.67
N SER A 76 11.28 -5.43 -1.50
CA SER A 76 10.57 -4.24 -1.07
C SER A 76 11.51 -3.06 -0.86
N ALA A 77 10.97 -1.86 -1.01
CA ALA A 77 11.66 -0.63 -0.64
C ALA A 77 10.69 0.34 0.02
N VAL A 78 11.23 1.17 0.90
CA VAL A 78 10.48 2.24 1.55
C VAL A 78 11.05 3.60 1.14
N ILE A 79 10.16 4.55 0.81
CA ILE A 79 10.51 5.92 0.49
C ILE A 79 9.71 6.91 1.33
N PHE A 80 10.38 7.91 1.86
CA PHE A 80 9.79 8.97 2.69
C PHE A 80 10.62 10.25 2.63
N GLY A 81 10.00 11.38 2.96
CA GLY A 81 10.64 12.68 2.99
C GLY A 81 11.57 12.91 4.20
N GLY A 82 12.25 14.04 4.22
CA GLY A 82 13.11 14.46 5.32
C GLY A 82 14.50 13.83 5.33
N VAL A 83 14.86 13.03 4.33
CA VAL A 83 16.20 12.42 4.16
C VAL A 83 16.66 12.51 2.71
N ARG A 84 17.97 12.34 2.48
CA ARG A 84 18.53 12.28 1.13
C ARG A 84 17.93 11.11 0.34
N GLN A 85 17.58 11.36 -0.92
CA GLN A 85 16.89 10.37 -1.75
C GLN A 85 17.81 9.28 -2.34
N GLY A 86 19.11 9.51 -2.39
CA GLY A 86 20.06 8.65 -3.13
C GLY A 86 19.97 7.17 -2.76
N SER A 87 19.95 6.83 -1.47
CA SER A 87 19.83 5.44 -1.02
C SER A 87 18.48 4.82 -1.38
N GLN A 88 17.40 5.60 -1.35
CA GLN A 88 16.06 5.17 -1.72
C GLN A 88 15.99 4.87 -3.23
N VAL A 89 16.50 5.79 -4.05
CA VAL A 89 16.58 5.63 -5.52
C VAL A 89 17.44 4.44 -5.91
N THR A 90 18.58 4.24 -5.24
CA THR A 90 19.44 3.06 -5.49
C THR A 90 18.71 1.75 -5.25
N LYS A 91 17.88 1.65 -4.21
CA LYS A 91 17.06 0.45 -3.95
C LYS A 91 16.03 0.23 -5.05
N ILE A 92 15.33 1.28 -5.48
CA ILE A 92 14.33 1.20 -6.57
C ILE A 92 14.99 0.74 -7.87
N ASN A 93 16.14 1.31 -8.23
CA ASN A 93 16.86 0.98 -9.48
C ASN A 93 17.39 -0.46 -9.54
N ARG A 94 17.54 -1.11 -8.38
CA ARG A 94 17.87 -2.56 -8.32
C ARG A 94 16.70 -3.47 -8.67
N GLY A 95 15.52 -2.88 -8.89
CA GLY A 95 14.27 -3.60 -9.13
C GLY A 95 13.62 -4.07 -7.84
N ILE A 96 12.36 -3.68 -7.66
CA ILE A 96 11.53 -4.02 -6.50
C ILE A 96 10.15 -4.46 -6.95
N ASP A 97 9.49 -5.27 -6.14
CA ASP A 97 8.13 -5.78 -6.35
C ASP A 97 7.11 -4.97 -5.55
N VAL A 98 7.51 -4.49 -4.37
CA VAL A 98 6.66 -3.77 -3.42
C VAL A 98 7.29 -2.42 -3.05
N LEU A 99 6.56 -1.34 -3.23
CA LEU A 99 6.96 -0.01 -2.82
C LEU A 99 6.05 0.49 -1.69
N ILE A 100 6.65 0.85 -0.56
CA ILE A 100 5.98 1.51 0.56
C ILE A 100 6.41 2.98 0.56
N ALA A 101 5.45 3.90 0.62
CA ALA A 101 5.75 5.30 0.42
C ALA A 101 4.92 6.25 1.29
N THR A 102 5.52 7.38 1.68
CA THR A 102 4.73 8.56 2.05
C THR A 102 4.36 9.35 0.80
N PRO A 103 3.14 9.91 0.71
CA PRO A 103 2.61 10.48 -0.53
C PRO A 103 3.49 11.55 -1.17
N GLY A 104 3.98 12.52 -0.38
CA GLY A 104 4.79 13.62 -0.90
C GLY A 104 6.11 13.17 -1.55
N ARG A 105 6.84 12.23 -0.92
CA ARG A 105 8.10 11.70 -1.49
C ARG A 105 7.84 10.86 -2.74
N LEU A 106 6.74 10.13 -2.79
CA LEU A 106 6.39 9.36 -3.98
C LEU A 106 6.16 10.29 -5.18
N ILE A 107 5.39 11.36 -4.99
CA ILE A 107 5.13 12.35 -6.04
C ILE A 107 6.42 13.02 -6.50
N ASP A 108 7.29 13.38 -5.56
CA ASP A 108 8.59 13.99 -5.85
C ASP A 108 9.44 13.09 -6.75
N LEU A 109 9.65 11.83 -6.36
CA LEU A 109 10.43 10.88 -7.15
C LEU A 109 9.78 10.51 -8.47
N TYR A 110 8.45 10.42 -8.53
CA TYR A 110 7.73 10.16 -9.76
C TYR A 110 7.91 11.31 -10.77
N ASN A 111 7.79 12.56 -10.31
CA ASN A 111 7.99 13.74 -11.16
C ASN A 111 9.43 13.86 -11.69
N GLN A 112 10.41 13.33 -10.96
CA GLN A 112 11.81 13.24 -11.40
C GLN A 112 12.05 12.06 -12.36
N GLY A 113 11.06 11.22 -12.65
CA GLY A 113 11.21 10.03 -13.49
C GLY A 113 11.98 8.88 -12.83
N LEU A 114 12.12 8.91 -11.48
CA LEU A 114 12.90 7.94 -10.71
C LEU A 114 12.05 6.76 -10.20
N VAL A 115 10.73 6.80 -10.39
CA VAL A 115 9.78 5.74 -10.00
C VAL A 115 8.84 5.48 -11.17
N ASP A 116 8.72 4.23 -11.58
CA ASP A 116 7.72 3.78 -12.56
C ASP A 116 6.60 3.01 -11.87
N LEU A 117 5.36 3.50 -11.99
CA LEU A 117 4.17 2.94 -11.37
C LEU A 117 3.22 2.26 -12.39
N LYS A 118 3.63 2.13 -13.65
CA LYS A 118 2.78 1.58 -14.73
C LYS A 118 2.35 0.13 -14.55
N HIS A 119 3.02 -0.60 -13.66
CA HIS A 119 2.79 -2.01 -13.42
C HIS A 119 2.13 -2.30 -12.08
N VAL A 120 1.68 -1.26 -11.36
CA VAL A 120 0.98 -1.41 -10.09
C VAL A 120 -0.36 -2.11 -10.28
N GLU A 121 -0.56 -3.19 -9.56
CA GLU A 121 -1.76 -4.03 -9.57
C GLU A 121 -2.48 -4.03 -8.22
N TYR A 122 -1.74 -3.71 -7.15
CA TYR A 122 -2.25 -3.65 -5.78
C TYR A 122 -1.95 -2.29 -5.17
N LEU A 123 -2.99 -1.58 -4.74
CA LEU A 123 -2.88 -0.33 -4.00
C LEU A 123 -3.39 -0.53 -2.59
N VAL A 124 -2.59 -0.15 -1.60
CA VAL A 124 -3.00 -0.12 -0.20
C VAL A 124 -2.89 1.32 0.32
N LEU A 125 -3.94 1.79 0.97
CA LEU A 125 -3.91 3.00 1.79
C LEU A 125 -4.06 2.57 3.25
N ASP A 126 -3.01 2.73 4.04
CA ASP A 126 -3.06 2.43 5.48
C ASP A 126 -3.12 3.72 6.30
N GLU A 127 -3.94 3.72 7.36
CA GLU A 127 -4.27 4.91 8.16
C GLU A 127 -4.78 6.09 7.31
N ALA A 128 -5.80 5.82 6.47
CA ALA A 128 -6.34 6.81 5.54
C ALA A 128 -6.90 8.04 6.25
N ASP A 129 -7.50 7.90 7.43
CA ASP A 129 -7.94 9.01 8.28
C ASP A 129 -6.77 9.91 8.69
N ARG A 130 -5.64 9.34 9.05
CA ARG A 130 -4.45 10.12 9.37
C ARG A 130 -3.86 10.82 8.15
N MET A 131 -3.91 10.19 6.97
CA MET A 131 -3.53 10.86 5.71
C MET A 131 -4.47 12.03 5.40
N LEU A 132 -5.75 11.91 5.72
CA LEU A 132 -6.73 13.00 5.61
C LEU A 132 -6.34 14.16 6.55
N ASP A 133 -6.12 13.87 7.83
CA ASP A 133 -5.75 14.88 8.85
C ASP A 133 -4.46 15.64 8.48
N MET A 134 -3.52 14.97 7.82
CA MET A 134 -2.28 15.55 7.33
C MET A 134 -2.42 16.26 5.96
N GLY A 135 -3.60 16.30 5.37
CA GLY A 135 -3.89 17.00 4.12
C GLY A 135 -3.46 16.26 2.84
N PHE A 136 -3.15 14.96 2.92
CA PHE A 136 -2.65 14.16 1.78
C PHE A 136 -3.72 13.70 0.80
N ILE A 137 -4.99 14.03 0.98
CA ILE A 137 -6.07 13.58 0.07
C ILE A 137 -5.82 14.03 -1.38
N LYS A 138 -5.34 15.27 -1.58
CA LYS A 138 -5.00 15.78 -2.92
C LYS A 138 -3.83 14.99 -3.53
N ASP A 139 -2.86 14.63 -2.71
CA ASP A 139 -1.69 13.85 -3.13
C ASP A 139 -2.10 12.42 -3.49
N ILE A 140 -2.96 11.78 -2.71
CA ILE A 140 -3.53 10.47 -3.02
C ILE A 140 -4.23 10.51 -4.39
N ARG A 141 -5.12 11.49 -4.62
CA ARG A 141 -5.81 11.64 -5.90
C ARG A 141 -4.84 11.89 -7.07
N LYS A 142 -3.72 12.55 -6.84
CA LYS A 142 -2.66 12.73 -7.84
C LYS A 142 -1.95 11.41 -8.14
N ILE A 143 -1.59 10.64 -7.11
CA ILE A 143 -0.93 9.34 -7.24
C ILE A 143 -1.79 8.34 -8.02
N LEU A 144 -3.12 8.36 -7.83
CA LEU A 144 -4.04 7.51 -8.57
C LEU A 144 -4.01 7.72 -10.09
N ARG A 145 -3.55 8.87 -10.56
CA ARG A 145 -3.37 9.15 -12.00
C ARG A 145 -2.08 8.55 -12.56
N PHE A 146 -1.16 8.13 -11.69
CA PHE A 146 0.13 7.57 -12.06
C PHE A 146 0.08 6.04 -12.19
N ILE A 147 -0.93 5.39 -11.63
CA ILE A 147 -1.10 3.94 -11.64
C ILE A 147 -2.15 3.52 -12.68
N PRO A 148 -2.12 2.25 -13.15
CA PRO A 148 -3.13 1.74 -14.07
C PRO A 148 -4.55 1.84 -13.48
N ARG A 149 -5.55 2.10 -14.34
CA ARG A 149 -6.96 2.15 -13.89
C ARG A 149 -7.46 0.83 -13.31
N ARG A 150 -6.94 -0.30 -13.80
CA ARG A 150 -7.30 -1.63 -13.33
C ARG A 150 -6.28 -2.08 -12.29
N HIS A 151 -6.59 -1.91 -11.04
CA HIS A 151 -5.83 -2.38 -9.89
C HIS A 151 -6.81 -2.77 -8.77
N GLN A 152 -6.36 -3.58 -7.84
CA GLN A 152 -7.12 -3.92 -6.63
C GLN A 152 -6.76 -2.92 -5.54
N THR A 153 -7.78 -2.37 -4.86
CA THR A 153 -7.60 -1.37 -3.79
C THR A 153 -7.97 -1.93 -2.43
N MET A 154 -7.12 -1.68 -1.46
CA MET A 154 -7.33 -1.99 -0.04
C MET A 154 -7.15 -0.71 0.77
N LEU A 155 -8.21 -0.24 1.42
CA LEU A 155 -8.19 0.97 2.22
C LEU A 155 -8.47 0.62 3.68
N PHE A 156 -7.55 1.04 4.55
CA PHE A 156 -7.65 0.84 5.99
C PHE A 156 -7.69 2.18 6.72
N SER A 157 -8.60 2.29 7.69
CA SER A 157 -8.79 3.49 8.51
C SER A 157 -9.17 3.08 9.92
N ALA A 158 -8.84 3.88 10.92
CA ALA A 158 -9.32 3.68 12.29
C ALA A 158 -10.68 4.34 12.52
N THR A 159 -10.98 5.38 11.76
CA THR A 159 -12.22 6.16 11.83
C THR A 159 -12.88 6.27 10.46
N LEU A 160 -14.16 6.66 10.41
CA LEU A 160 -14.93 6.76 9.18
C LEU A 160 -15.66 8.13 9.08
N PRO A 161 -14.93 9.26 9.04
CA PRO A 161 -15.53 10.55 8.74
C PRO A 161 -16.06 10.59 7.30
N ASP A 162 -16.87 11.58 6.97
CA ASP A 162 -17.54 11.66 5.68
C ASP A 162 -16.54 11.78 4.52
N GLU A 163 -15.42 12.45 4.72
CA GLU A 163 -14.35 12.53 3.73
C GLU A 163 -13.72 11.16 3.40
N ILE A 164 -13.61 10.27 4.40
CA ILE A 164 -13.16 8.89 4.18
C ILE A 164 -14.24 8.08 3.46
N LYS A 165 -15.52 8.26 3.79
CA LYS A 165 -16.64 7.63 3.04
C LYS A 165 -16.62 8.04 1.58
N HIS A 166 -16.39 9.33 1.29
CA HIS A 166 -16.24 9.83 -0.08
C HIS A 166 -15.01 9.20 -0.76
N LEU A 167 -13.90 9.13 -0.06
CA LEU A 167 -12.68 8.50 -0.61
C LEU A 167 -12.93 7.01 -0.93
N VAL A 168 -13.62 6.28 -0.06
CA VAL A 168 -14.00 4.87 -0.29
C VAL A 168 -14.89 4.75 -1.53
N SER A 169 -15.92 5.59 -1.67
CA SER A 169 -16.81 5.55 -2.83
C SER A 169 -16.12 5.93 -4.15
N ASP A 170 -15.11 6.81 -4.09
CA ASP A 170 -14.36 7.24 -5.27
C ASP A 170 -13.33 6.19 -5.73
N LEU A 171 -12.76 5.41 -4.80
CA LEU A 171 -11.60 4.57 -5.07
C LEU A 171 -11.89 3.07 -5.13
N LEU A 172 -12.89 2.58 -4.43
CA LEU A 172 -13.14 1.16 -4.29
C LEU A 172 -14.34 0.74 -5.15
N ASN A 173 -14.22 -0.42 -5.77
CA ASN A 173 -15.28 -1.02 -6.58
C ASN A 173 -15.88 -2.22 -5.84
N ASP A 174 -17.15 -2.12 -5.44
CA ASP A 174 -17.88 -3.16 -4.68
C ASP A 174 -17.04 -3.77 -3.53
N PRO A 175 -16.53 -2.95 -2.60
CA PRO A 175 -15.60 -3.44 -1.59
C PRO A 175 -16.27 -4.34 -0.57
N LEU A 176 -15.52 -5.33 -0.07
CA LEU A 176 -15.88 -5.98 1.18
C LEU A 176 -15.58 -5.03 2.35
N ASN A 177 -16.63 -4.66 3.08
CA ASN A 177 -16.51 -3.83 4.28
C ASN A 177 -16.24 -4.71 5.51
N ILE A 178 -15.12 -4.46 6.19
CA ILE A 178 -14.72 -5.15 7.41
C ILE A 178 -14.64 -4.12 8.53
N MET A 179 -15.56 -4.24 9.48
CA MET A 179 -15.60 -3.38 10.66
C MET A 179 -15.19 -4.20 11.89
N ILE A 180 -14.07 -3.83 12.52
CA ILE A 180 -13.64 -4.42 13.79
C ILE A 180 -13.89 -3.37 14.87
N SER A 181 -15.04 -3.46 15.54
CA SER A 181 -15.29 -2.74 16.79
C SER A 181 -14.42 -3.34 17.89
N SER A 182 -13.75 -2.50 18.69
CA SER A 182 -13.19 -2.93 19.96
C SER A 182 -14.33 -3.26 20.92
N GLY A 183 -14.95 -4.42 20.75
CA GLY A 183 -15.81 -4.99 21.77
C GLY A 183 -14.91 -5.34 22.97
N ASN A 184 -15.28 -4.87 24.16
CA ASN A 184 -14.71 -5.33 25.40
C ASN A 184 -14.76 -6.86 25.41
N VAL A 185 -13.60 -7.48 25.39
CA VAL A 185 -13.48 -8.87 25.84
C VAL A 185 -13.63 -8.78 27.35
N THR A 186 -14.88 -8.97 27.82
CA THR A 186 -15.13 -9.28 29.23
C THR A 186 -14.69 -10.70 29.54
#